data_7ec552ef1cbbe4be835dacea0095913f
#
_entry.id   7ec552ef1cbbe4be835dacea0095913f
#
_cell.length_a   1.000
_cell.length_b   1.000
_cell.length_c   1.000
_cell.angle_alpha   90.00
_cell.angle_beta   90.00
_cell.angle_gamma   90.00
#
_symmetry.space_group_name_H-M   'P 1'
#
loop_
_entity.id
_entity.type
_entity.pdbx_description
1 polymer ?
#
loop_
_entity_poly.entity_id
_entity_poly.type
_entity_poly.pdbx_seq_one_letter_code
_entity_poly.pdbx_strand_id
1 'polypeptide(L)'
;MGGKPTYQELLAAYNKLLMENELLHKEIDRLQSLLSSNGASSTLPAMKQHLSLEEKVDVFRNLFKGREDVFARRWYSRTSGKFGYQPVCRNEWDRQLCDKKRFKCTECPNRSFKPLEYEDIYRHLEGKSPDGQDVIGVYAIFADNTCNFLCADFDDKSCEYGYQKDVLAYVGVCKDWGVPCFIERSRSGNGAHVWIFFEQPLPASKARRLGNMILTEATERYGRMNFKSYDRFFPNQDRLPEGGFGNLVALPLQGKARKEGNSVFVDENFMVYENQWYFLLEIERISEMAVDAILAKHETASELGELSTTSESKPWETPVPQKISHNDFPANPVLIRSNMLYIPLQGFSAKVINHLKRIASFKNPEFYARQGMRLSTYNIPRIISCADMGDDYIALPRGCEDAVVALLEGNQVAYRVEDKTNYGENITVEFKGKLREE
;
A
#
# COMPACT_ATOMS: atom_id res chain seq x y z
N MET A 1 -36.53 -3.55 17.60
CA MET A 1 -35.64 -3.26 18.75
C MET A 1 -35.01 -4.58 19.17
N GLY A 2 -33.83 -4.90 18.68
CA GLY A 2 -33.08 -6.11 19.08
C GLY A 2 -32.32 -5.79 20.38
N GLY A 3 -32.76 -6.39 21.49
CA GLY A 3 -32.07 -6.29 22.78
C GLY A 3 -30.68 -6.91 22.69
N LYS A 4 -29.69 -6.35 23.41
CA LYS A 4 -28.37 -6.95 23.56
C LYS A 4 -28.53 -8.32 24.20
N PRO A 5 -27.83 -9.38 23.72
CA PRO A 5 -27.91 -10.70 24.30
C PRO A 5 -27.46 -10.67 25.78
N THR A 6 -28.12 -11.47 26.60
CA THR A 6 -27.76 -11.61 28.00
C THR A 6 -26.46 -12.43 28.15
N TYR A 7 -25.81 -12.31 29.31
CA TYR A 7 -24.60 -13.09 29.61
C TYR A 7 -24.83 -14.61 29.45
N GLN A 8 -26.01 -15.10 29.86
CA GLN A 8 -26.36 -16.53 29.72
C GLN A 8 -26.48 -16.96 28.25
N GLU A 9 -27.07 -16.11 27.41
CA GLU A 9 -27.18 -16.39 25.96
C GLU A 9 -25.81 -16.36 25.27
N LEU A 10 -24.93 -15.46 25.65
CA LEU A 10 -23.54 -15.40 25.17
C LEU A 10 -22.73 -16.62 25.60
N LEU A 11 -22.89 -17.05 26.87
CA LEU A 11 -22.21 -18.23 27.39
C LEU A 11 -22.70 -19.51 26.70
N ALA A 12 -24.01 -19.62 26.46
CA ALA A 12 -24.59 -20.75 25.71
C ALA A 12 -24.08 -20.80 24.25
N ALA A 13 -24.01 -19.63 23.58
CA ALA A 13 -23.49 -19.54 22.23
C ALA A 13 -21.99 -19.87 22.18
N TYR A 14 -21.21 -19.41 23.15
CA TYR A 14 -19.79 -19.75 23.29
C TYR A 14 -19.57 -21.25 23.46
N ASN A 15 -20.28 -21.88 24.39
CA ASN A 15 -20.17 -23.32 24.60
C ASN A 15 -20.59 -24.13 23.38
N LYS A 16 -21.61 -23.70 22.64
CA LYS A 16 -22.01 -24.31 21.37
C LYS A 16 -20.89 -24.22 20.33
N LEU A 17 -20.27 -23.07 20.15
CA LEU A 17 -19.13 -22.88 19.24
C LEU A 17 -17.92 -23.71 19.64
N LEU A 18 -17.68 -23.88 20.94
CA LEU A 18 -16.60 -24.73 21.46
C LEU A 18 -16.82 -26.20 21.08
N MET A 19 -18.05 -26.73 21.25
CA MET A 19 -18.41 -28.10 20.83
C MET A 19 -18.30 -28.27 19.31
N GLU A 20 -18.73 -27.29 18.55
CA GLU A 20 -18.65 -27.31 17.08
C GLU A 20 -17.18 -27.29 16.60
N ASN A 21 -16.33 -26.54 17.24
CA ASN A 21 -14.89 -26.51 16.98
C ASN A 21 -14.21 -27.85 17.30
N GLU A 22 -14.56 -28.50 18.44
CA GLU A 22 -14.06 -29.82 18.76
C GLU A 22 -14.52 -30.92 17.77
N LEU A 23 -15.74 -30.82 17.26
CA LEU A 23 -16.24 -31.73 16.22
C LEU A 23 -15.50 -31.54 14.89
N LEU A 24 -15.24 -30.28 14.50
CA LEU A 24 -14.49 -29.98 13.30
C LEU A 24 -13.03 -30.48 13.39
N HIS A 25 -12.39 -30.34 14.53
CA HIS A 25 -11.06 -30.91 14.75
C HIS A 25 -11.02 -32.43 14.61
N LYS A 26 -11.99 -33.13 15.19
CA LYS A 26 -12.10 -34.58 15.03
C LYS A 26 -12.32 -35.01 13.57
N GLU A 27 -13.09 -34.24 12.80
CA GLU A 27 -13.31 -34.55 11.39
C GLU A 27 -12.06 -34.25 10.54
N ILE A 28 -11.30 -33.20 10.88
CA ILE A 28 -9.98 -32.92 10.26
C ILE A 28 -9.03 -34.09 10.52
N ASP A 29 -8.91 -34.56 11.76
CA ASP A 29 -8.05 -35.70 12.11
C ASP A 29 -8.48 -36.98 11.37
N ARG A 30 -9.79 -37.20 11.23
CA ARG A 30 -10.36 -38.34 10.47
C ARG A 30 -10.00 -38.22 8.98
N LEU A 31 -10.20 -37.08 8.39
CA LEU A 31 -9.86 -36.84 6.96
C LEU A 31 -8.36 -36.98 6.70
N GLN A 32 -7.52 -36.49 7.59
CA GLN A 32 -6.06 -36.66 7.52
C GLN A 32 -5.66 -38.14 7.61
N SER A 33 -6.34 -38.93 8.49
CA SER A 33 -6.12 -40.37 8.60
C SER A 33 -6.55 -41.12 7.33
N LEU A 34 -7.63 -40.72 6.69
CA LEU A 34 -8.11 -41.28 5.43
C LEU A 34 -7.17 -40.93 4.25
N LEU A 35 -6.64 -39.75 4.22
CA LEU A 35 -5.61 -39.32 3.23
C LEU A 35 -4.33 -40.12 3.40
N SER A 36 -3.95 -40.42 4.63
CA SER A 36 -2.76 -41.23 4.93
C SER A 36 -2.94 -42.72 4.59
N SER A 37 -4.18 -43.23 4.63
CA SER A 37 -4.51 -44.64 4.33
C SER A 37 -4.73 -44.92 2.83
N ASN A 38 -5.00 -43.90 2.02
CA ASN A 38 -5.24 -44.02 0.58
C ASN A 38 -3.96 -43.85 -0.26
N GLY A 39 -2.86 -44.47 0.09
CA GLY A 39 -1.70 -44.84 -0.75
C GLY A 39 -1.33 -43.99 -1.97
N ALA A 40 -1.64 -42.70 -1.98
CA ALA A 40 -1.08 -41.77 -2.93
C ALA A 40 0.28 -41.33 -2.37
N SER A 41 1.31 -42.08 -2.74
CA SER A 41 2.69 -41.68 -2.52
C SER A 41 3.03 -40.42 -3.31
N SER A 42 2.59 -39.27 -2.82
CA SER A 42 3.30 -38.05 -3.11
C SER A 42 4.45 -38.00 -2.11
N THR A 43 5.64 -38.27 -2.56
CA THR A 43 6.89 -38.04 -1.83
C THR A 43 7.08 -36.52 -1.67
N LEU A 44 6.25 -35.90 -0.83
CA LEU A 44 6.64 -34.67 -0.19
C LEU A 44 7.74 -35.03 0.82
N PRO A 45 8.92 -34.43 0.75
CA PRO A 45 9.95 -34.64 1.76
C PRO A 45 9.32 -34.33 3.12
N ALA A 46 9.50 -35.24 4.10
CA ALA A 46 9.04 -35.02 5.46
C ALA A 46 9.44 -33.61 5.90
N MET A 47 8.44 -32.73 6.07
CA MET A 47 8.69 -31.34 6.45
C MET A 47 9.45 -31.37 7.77
N LYS A 48 10.69 -30.90 7.76
CA LYS A 48 11.49 -30.72 8.96
C LYS A 48 10.68 -29.89 9.94
N GLN A 49 10.35 -30.42 11.10
CA GLN A 49 9.52 -29.72 12.11
C GLN A 49 10.15 -28.40 12.60
N HIS A 50 11.43 -28.18 12.34
CA HIS A 50 12.13 -26.94 12.69
C HIS A 50 13.16 -26.58 11.61
N LEU A 51 13.02 -25.38 11.04
CA LEU A 51 14.08 -24.80 10.22
C LEU A 51 15.28 -24.42 11.11
N SER A 52 16.48 -24.72 10.66
CA SER A 52 17.70 -24.19 11.24
C SER A 52 17.76 -22.67 11.12
N LEU A 53 18.62 -22.04 11.85
CA LEU A 53 18.80 -20.59 11.78
C LEU A 53 19.28 -20.16 10.40
N GLU A 54 20.19 -20.92 9.79
CA GLU A 54 20.72 -20.68 8.45
C GLU A 54 19.60 -20.77 7.41
N GLU A 55 18.80 -21.83 7.45
CA GLU A 55 17.63 -21.98 6.56
C GLU A 55 16.64 -20.82 6.70
N LYS A 56 16.40 -20.32 7.91
CA LYS A 56 15.55 -19.13 8.14
C LYS A 56 16.11 -17.87 7.50
N VAL A 57 17.41 -17.62 7.65
CA VAL A 57 18.08 -16.46 7.05
C VAL A 57 18.07 -16.55 5.53
N ASP A 58 18.28 -17.75 4.97
CA ASP A 58 18.25 -17.96 3.52
C ASP A 58 16.85 -17.73 2.93
N VAL A 59 15.81 -18.30 3.54
CA VAL A 59 14.41 -18.04 3.13
C VAL A 59 14.11 -16.56 3.17
N PHE A 60 14.47 -15.90 4.26
CA PHE A 60 14.22 -14.46 4.46
C PHE A 60 14.98 -13.63 3.41
N ARG A 61 16.26 -13.89 3.20
CA ARG A 61 17.10 -13.19 2.22
C ARG A 61 16.58 -13.34 0.80
N ASN A 62 16.10 -14.54 0.44
CA ASN A 62 15.57 -14.81 -0.90
C ASN A 62 14.25 -14.12 -1.18
N LEU A 63 13.38 -13.96 -0.18
CA LEU A 63 12.08 -13.28 -0.34
C LEU A 63 12.25 -11.76 -0.37
N PHE A 64 12.99 -11.21 0.60
CA PHE A 64 13.11 -9.76 0.79
C PHE A 64 14.37 -9.18 0.13
N LYS A 65 14.71 -9.71 -1.05
CA LYS A 65 15.89 -9.29 -1.80
C LYS A 65 15.69 -7.87 -2.34
N GLY A 66 16.44 -6.91 -1.78
CA GLY A 66 16.59 -5.55 -2.28
C GLY A 66 17.94 -5.36 -2.95
N ARG A 67 18.42 -4.11 -3.07
CA ARG A 67 19.76 -3.81 -3.58
C ARG A 67 20.82 -4.61 -2.85
N GLU A 68 21.76 -5.17 -3.62
CA GLU A 68 22.81 -6.04 -3.07
C GLU A 68 24.02 -5.27 -2.57
N ASP A 69 24.24 -4.04 -3.07
CA ASP A 69 25.42 -3.22 -2.77
C ASP A 69 25.26 -2.34 -1.53
N VAL A 70 24.02 -2.15 -1.06
CA VAL A 70 23.70 -1.27 0.07
C VAL A 70 22.40 -1.67 0.72
N PHE A 71 22.36 -1.62 2.03
CA PHE A 71 21.14 -1.70 2.83
C PHE A 71 21.10 -0.57 3.85
N ALA A 72 19.97 -0.37 4.51
CA ALA A 72 19.83 0.63 5.55
C ALA A 72 19.63 -0.01 6.91
N ARG A 73 20.04 0.71 7.93
CA ARG A 73 19.82 0.37 9.33
C ARG A 73 19.12 1.51 10.03
N ARG A 74 18.20 1.17 10.94
CA ARG A 74 17.55 2.15 11.80
C ARG A 74 18.54 2.76 12.78
N TRP A 75 18.48 4.06 12.97
CA TRP A 75 19.19 4.78 14.01
C TRP A 75 18.19 5.41 14.99
N TYR A 76 18.63 5.60 16.21
CA TYR A 76 17.87 6.27 17.25
C TYR A 76 18.77 7.27 17.98
N SER A 77 18.28 8.49 18.17
CA SER A 77 18.98 9.54 18.93
C SER A 77 18.35 9.66 20.32
N ARG A 78 19.08 9.25 21.32
CA ARG A 78 18.64 9.37 22.72
C ARG A 78 18.43 10.81 23.15
N THR A 79 19.19 11.75 22.58
CA THR A 79 19.11 13.18 22.92
C THR A 79 17.84 13.84 22.39
N SER A 80 17.41 13.49 21.17
CA SER A 80 16.25 14.12 20.51
C SER A 80 15.02 13.23 20.46
N GLY A 81 15.10 11.96 20.86
CA GLY A 81 14.05 10.96 20.70
C GLY A 81 13.75 10.59 19.24
N LYS A 82 14.44 11.19 18.29
CA LYS A 82 14.21 10.96 16.85
C LYS A 82 14.83 9.66 16.39
N PHE A 83 14.20 9.06 15.39
CA PHE A 83 14.72 7.89 14.71
C PHE A 83 14.58 8.07 13.19
N GLY A 84 15.30 7.25 12.45
CA GLY A 84 15.24 7.21 10.99
C GLY A 84 16.08 6.05 10.47
N TYR A 85 16.25 6.01 9.16
CA TYR A 85 17.07 5.01 8.50
C TYR A 85 18.23 5.70 7.77
N GLN A 86 19.36 5.01 7.71
CA GLN A 86 20.53 5.48 6.98
C GLN A 86 21.22 4.30 6.31
N PRO A 87 21.87 4.52 5.14
CA PRO A 87 22.66 3.47 4.51
C PRO A 87 23.84 3.07 5.42
N VAL A 88 24.13 1.77 5.45
CA VAL A 88 25.25 1.25 6.21
C VAL A 88 26.54 1.43 5.41
N CYS A 89 27.49 2.13 6.00
CA CYS A 89 28.77 2.47 5.37
C CYS A 89 29.94 1.97 6.25
N ARG A 90 30.97 1.39 5.64
CA ARG A 90 32.16 0.92 6.36
C ARG A 90 32.95 2.05 7.00
N ASN A 91 32.90 3.26 6.41
CA ASN A 91 33.55 4.46 6.90
C ASN A 91 32.65 5.27 7.86
N GLU A 92 31.54 4.70 8.33
CA GLU A 92 30.63 5.39 9.22
C GLU A 92 31.33 5.73 10.55
N TRP A 93 31.22 7.00 10.96
CA TRP A 93 31.86 7.56 12.17
C TRP A 93 33.38 7.62 12.16
N ASP A 94 34.04 7.28 11.05
CA ASP A 94 35.46 7.56 10.91
C ASP A 94 35.70 9.07 10.91
N ARG A 95 36.59 9.55 11.80
CA ARG A 95 36.80 11.00 11.99
C ARG A 95 37.41 11.73 10.79
N GLN A 96 38.12 10.98 9.93
CA GLN A 96 38.79 11.56 8.75
C GLN A 96 37.96 11.39 7.48
N LEU A 97 37.14 10.35 7.40
CA LEU A 97 36.43 9.97 6.20
C LEU A 97 34.95 10.31 6.21
N CYS A 98 34.30 10.37 7.41
CA CYS A 98 32.86 10.55 7.55
C CYS A 98 32.53 11.95 8.09
N ASP A 99 32.07 12.84 7.22
CA ASP A 99 31.55 14.16 7.60
C ASP A 99 30.07 14.29 7.22
N LYS A 100 29.19 13.77 8.10
CA LYS A 100 27.73 13.83 7.94
C LYS A 100 27.14 15.23 8.05
N LYS A 101 27.92 16.22 8.54
CA LYS A 101 27.48 17.60 8.62
C LYS A 101 27.61 18.30 7.28
N ARG A 102 28.63 17.92 6.51
CA ARG A 102 28.98 18.54 5.23
C ARG A 102 28.36 17.83 4.02
N PHE A 103 28.29 16.48 4.07
CA PHE A 103 27.85 15.68 2.94
C PHE A 103 26.71 14.75 3.33
N LYS A 104 25.71 14.60 2.43
CA LYS A 104 24.76 13.49 2.48
C LYS A 104 25.47 12.20 2.08
N CYS A 105 25.02 11.04 2.62
CA CYS A 105 25.64 9.76 2.29
C CYS A 105 25.62 9.46 0.79
N THR A 106 24.63 9.94 0.06
CA THR A 106 24.51 9.81 -1.40
C THR A 106 25.58 10.58 -2.17
N GLU A 107 26.09 11.66 -1.61
CA GLU A 107 27.04 12.61 -2.23
C GLU A 107 28.44 12.50 -1.62
N CYS A 108 28.63 11.65 -0.61
CA CYS A 108 29.88 11.51 0.11
C CYS A 108 30.99 10.91 -0.78
N PRO A 109 32.14 11.59 -0.97
CA PRO A 109 33.23 11.07 -1.78
C PRO A 109 33.91 9.84 -1.19
N ASN A 110 33.81 9.67 0.15
CA ASN A 110 34.42 8.57 0.89
C ASN A 110 33.40 7.44 1.20
N ARG A 111 32.26 7.41 0.50
CA ARG A 111 31.26 6.39 0.73
C ARG A 111 31.79 5.00 0.39
N SER A 112 31.61 4.04 1.32
CA SER A 112 31.93 2.63 1.14
C SER A 112 30.79 1.81 1.75
N PHE A 113 29.75 1.60 0.95
CA PHE A 113 28.56 0.92 1.46
C PHE A 113 28.84 -0.56 1.71
N LYS A 114 28.04 -1.14 2.61
CA LYS A 114 28.12 -2.53 2.99
C LYS A 114 26.94 -3.28 2.37
N PRO A 115 27.16 -4.44 1.71
CA PRO A 115 26.07 -5.34 1.34
C PRO A 115 25.39 -5.91 2.59
N LEU A 116 24.14 -6.34 2.42
CA LEU A 116 23.40 -7.04 3.46
C LEU A 116 23.96 -8.46 3.64
N GLU A 117 24.55 -8.72 4.80
CA GLU A 117 25.17 -9.98 5.14
C GLU A 117 24.28 -10.81 6.09
N TYR A 118 24.62 -12.10 6.24
CA TYR A 118 23.94 -13.04 7.13
C TYR A 118 23.77 -12.48 8.54
N GLU A 119 24.85 -11.96 9.12
CA GLU A 119 24.88 -11.45 10.49
C GLU A 119 23.92 -10.25 10.70
N ASP A 120 23.73 -9.42 9.68
CA ASP A 120 22.81 -8.28 9.76
C ASP A 120 21.34 -8.76 9.82
N ILE A 121 21.00 -9.77 9.00
CA ILE A 121 19.68 -10.42 9.02
C ILE A 121 19.47 -11.15 10.34
N TYR A 122 20.47 -11.90 10.80
CA TYR A 122 20.40 -12.60 12.07
C TYR A 122 20.06 -11.64 13.23
N ARG A 123 20.79 -10.54 13.36
CA ARG A 123 20.53 -9.51 14.38
C ARG A 123 19.14 -8.92 14.30
N HIS A 124 18.66 -8.68 13.10
CA HIS A 124 17.30 -8.19 12.87
C HIS A 124 16.24 -9.17 13.39
N LEU A 125 16.40 -10.45 13.03
CA LEU A 125 15.49 -11.52 13.45
C LEU A 125 15.57 -11.81 14.95
N GLU A 126 16.72 -11.59 15.57
CA GLU A 126 16.92 -11.75 17.01
C GLU A 126 16.30 -10.60 17.82
N GLY A 127 16.44 -9.35 17.35
CA GLY A 127 15.80 -8.17 17.93
C GLY A 127 16.30 -7.81 19.34
N LYS A 128 17.59 -7.96 19.60
CA LYS A 128 18.18 -7.71 20.94
C LYS A 128 18.56 -6.27 21.20
N SER A 129 18.64 -5.40 20.18
CA SER A 129 19.01 -4.02 20.36
C SER A 129 17.93 -3.25 21.15
N PRO A 130 18.26 -2.66 22.30
CA PRO A 130 17.27 -1.92 23.11
C PRO A 130 16.66 -0.75 22.37
N ASP A 131 17.44 -0.08 21.52
CA ASP A 131 17.05 1.12 20.78
C ASP A 131 16.50 0.78 19.36
N GLY A 132 16.35 -0.52 19.03
CA GLY A 132 15.90 -0.99 17.72
C GLY A 132 16.86 -0.64 16.57
N GLN A 133 18.17 -0.53 16.85
CA GLN A 133 19.20 -0.29 15.85
C GLN A 133 19.54 -1.54 15.03
N ASP A 134 18.99 -2.67 15.37
CA ASP A 134 19.02 -3.93 14.64
C ASP A 134 17.95 -4.03 13.54
N VAL A 135 17.01 -3.06 13.49
CA VAL A 135 16.04 -3.01 12.40
C VAL A 135 16.74 -2.65 11.10
N ILE A 136 16.66 -3.53 10.14
CA ILE A 136 17.18 -3.32 8.79
C ILE A 136 16.06 -3.00 7.81
N GLY A 137 16.44 -2.35 6.73
CA GLY A 137 15.57 -2.11 5.60
C GLY A 137 16.35 -2.23 4.30
N VAL A 138 15.65 -2.56 3.24
CA VAL A 138 16.23 -2.71 1.91
C VAL A 138 15.70 -1.65 0.96
N TYR A 139 16.52 -1.31 -0.02
CA TYR A 139 16.12 -0.46 -1.13
C TYR A 139 15.54 -1.35 -2.21
N ALA A 140 14.23 -1.20 -2.46
CA ALA A 140 13.46 -2.12 -3.29
C ALA A 140 13.85 -2.12 -4.78
N ILE A 141 14.34 -0.98 -5.30
CA ILE A 141 14.72 -0.84 -6.72
C ILE A 141 16.21 -1.12 -6.92
N PHE A 142 16.52 -1.97 -7.88
CA PHE A 142 17.90 -2.33 -8.25
C PHE A 142 18.53 -1.27 -9.17
N ALA A 143 19.85 -1.39 -9.39
CA ALA A 143 20.60 -0.47 -10.26
C ALA A 143 20.13 -0.49 -11.73
N ASP A 144 19.59 -1.59 -12.19
CA ASP A 144 19.00 -1.79 -13.53
C ASP A 144 17.52 -1.40 -13.62
N ASN A 145 16.96 -0.79 -12.57
CA ASN A 145 15.56 -0.40 -12.45
C ASN A 145 14.56 -1.57 -12.35
N THR A 146 15.01 -2.73 -11.94
CA THR A 146 14.14 -3.87 -11.62
C THR A 146 13.89 -3.98 -10.11
N CYS A 147 12.96 -4.85 -9.70
CA CYS A 147 12.65 -5.17 -8.30
C CYS A 147 12.17 -6.62 -8.17
N ASN A 148 12.41 -7.24 -7.02
CA ASN A 148 11.98 -8.61 -6.72
C ASN A 148 10.58 -8.71 -6.12
N PHE A 149 10.06 -7.62 -5.63
CA PHE A 149 8.74 -7.55 -4.99
C PHE A 149 8.11 -6.17 -5.22
N LEU A 150 6.81 -6.14 -5.07
CA LEU A 150 6.04 -4.93 -4.85
C LEU A 150 5.45 -5.00 -3.44
N CYS A 151 5.61 -3.94 -2.67
CA CYS A 151 5.01 -3.82 -1.34
C CYS A 151 4.12 -2.56 -1.32
N ALA A 152 2.84 -2.73 -1.00
CA ALA A 152 1.92 -1.62 -0.77
C ALA A 152 1.86 -1.31 0.72
N ASP A 153 2.07 -0.06 1.08
CA ASP A 153 2.10 0.44 2.46
C ASP A 153 0.78 1.12 2.82
N PHE A 154 0.13 0.61 3.84
CA PHE A 154 -1.10 1.15 4.41
C PHE A 154 -0.83 1.56 5.85
N ASP A 155 -0.87 2.86 6.13
CA ASP A 155 -0.55 3.44 7.44
C ASP A 155 -1.75 4.28 7.95
N ASP A 156 -2.26 3.96 9.12
CA ASP A 156 -3.34 4.70 9.77
C ASP A 156 -2.79 5.55 10.92
N LYS A 157 -2.25 6.70 10.57
CA LYS A 157 -1.67 7.65 11.53
C LYS A 157 -2.69 8.21 12.52
N SER A 158 -3.96 8.26 12.12
CA SER A 158 -5.04 8.80 12.96
C SER A 158 -5.72 7.76 13.84
N CYS A 159 -5.56 6.47 13.54
CA CYS A 159 -6.27 5.34 14.15
C CYS A 159 -7.83 5.45 14.04
N GLU A 160 -8.33 6.32 13.17
CA GLU A 160 -9.76 6.62 13.05
C GLU A 160 -10.47 5.79 11.96
N TYR A 161 -9.74 5.39 10.91
CA TYR A 161 -10.35 4.80 9.71
C TYR A 161 -10.25 3.28 9.64
N GLY A 162 -9.31 2.68 10.34
CA GLY A 162 -9.03 1.25 10.27
C GLY A 162 -8.44 0.86 8.89
N TYR A 163 -7.11 0.86 8.79
CA TYR A 163 -6.37 0.45 7.58
C TYR A 163 -6.78 -0.92 7.04
N GLN A 164 -7.34 -1.77 7.89
CA GLN A 164 -7.76 -3.12 7.54
C GLN A 164 -8.74 -3.17 6.37
N LYS A 165 -9.67 -2.22 6.29
CA LYS A 165 -10.67 -2.16 5.19
C LYS A 165 -10.02 -1.91 3.85
N ASP A 166 -9.06 -0.98 3.81
CA ASP A 166 -8.33 -0.63 2.59
C ASP A 166 -7.42 -1.79 2.16
N VAL A 167 -6.75 -2.44 3.13
CA VAL A 167 -5.94 -3.65 2.89
C VAL A 167 -6.79 -4.78 2.30
N LEU A 168 -7.95 -5.08 2.91
CA LEU A 168 -8.84 -6.15 2.43
C LEU A 168 -9.43 -5.85 1.06
N ALA A 169 -9.72 -4.58 0.76
CA ALA A 169 -10.16 -4.18 -0.57
C ALA A 169 -9.06 -4.43 -1.63
N TYR A 170 -7.82 -4.08 -1.31
CA TYR A 170 -6.67 -4.34 -2.18
C TYR A 170 -6.43 -5.85 -2.39
N VAL A 171 -6.42 -6.62 -1.30
CA VAL A 171 -6.24 -8.08 -1.31
C VAL A 171 -7.37 -8.79 -2.07
N GLY A 172 -8.61 -8.31 -1.92
CA GLY A 172 -9.76 -8.85 -2.64
C GLY A 172 -9.58 -8.76 -4.17
N VAL A 173 -9.07 -7.63 -4.68
CA VAL A 173 -8.75 -7.50 -6.11
C VAL A 173 -7.59 -8.42 -6.50
N CYS A 174 -6.55 -8.50 -5.68
CA CYS A 174 -5.44 -9.42 -5.93
C CYS A 174 -5.96 -10.86 -6.12
N LYS A 175 -6.83 -11.35 -5.24
CA LYS A 175 -7.44 -12.68 -5.33
C LYS A 175 -8.22 -12.89 -6.61
N ASP A 176 -9.09 -11.95 -6.95
CA ASP A 176 -9.94 -12.05 -8.14
C ASP A 176 -9.13 -12.02 -9.44
N TRP A 177 -7.97 -11.38 -9.41
CA TRP A 177 -7.06 -11.33 -10.55
C TRP A 177 -6.02 -12.46 -10.54
N GLY A 178 -6.00 -13.30 -9.50
CA GLY A 178 -5.04 -14.38 -9.36
C GLY A 178 -3.61 -13.89 -9.06
N VAL A 179 -3.49 -12.75 -8.36
CA VAL A 179 -2.22 -12.19 -7.91
C VAL A 179 -1.94 -12.67 -6.48
N PRO A 180 -0.95 -13.54 -6.25
CA PRO A 180 -0.56 -13.93 -4.90
C PRO A 180 -0.10 -12.70 -4.12
N CYS A 181 -0.71 -12.45 -2.95
CA CYS A 181 -0.33 -11.34 -2.10
C CYS A 181 -0.45 -11.71 -0.62
N PHE A 182 0.35 -11.07 0.23
CA PHE A 182 0.52 -11.47 1.62
C PHE A 182 0.53 -10.25 2.53
N ILE A 183 -0.26 -10.31 3.60
CA ILE A 183 -0.44 -9.20 4.53
C ILE A 183 0.58 -9.32 5.67
N GLU A 184 1.36 -8.28 5.89
CA GLU A 184 2.20 -8.11 7.07
C GLU A 184 1.64 -6.99 7.94
N ARG A 185 1.40 -7.24 9.22
CA ARG A 185 1.16 -6.17 10.19
C ARG A 185 2.43 -5.36 10.37
N SER A 186 2.35 -4.05 10.19
CA SER A 186 3.53 -3.18 10.28
C SER A 186 4.19 -3.24 11.67
N ARG A 187 5.44 -2.80 11.76
CA ARG A 187 6.19 -2.78 13.01
C ARG A 187 5.55 -1.91 14.11
N SER A 188 4.81 -0.88 13.75
CA SER A 188 4.08 -0.03 14.71
C SER A 188 2.78 -0.66 15.21
N GLY A 189 2.26 -1.65 14.49
CA GLY A 189 0.93 -2.23 14.72
C GLY A 189 -0.23 -1.42 14.12
N ASN A 190 0.00 -0.18 13.71
CA ASN A 190 -1.04 0.75 13.22
C ASN A 190 -1.13 0.83 11.70
N GLY A 191 -0.69 -0.20 11.01
CA GLY A 191 -0.68 -0.28 9.56
C GLY A 191 -0.35 -1.69 9.09
N ALA A 192 -0.31 -1.87 7.78
CA ALA A 192 0.07 -3.12 7.15
C ALA A 192 0.82 -2.88 5.84
N HIS A 193 1.66 -3.84 5.51
CA HIS A 193 2.24 -3.97 4.19
C HIS A 193 1.56 -5.12 3.45
N VAL A 194 1.22 -4.93 2.18
CA VAL A 194 0.77 -6.02 1.29
C VAL A 194 1.87 -6.31 0.30
N TRP A 195 2.44 -7.50 0.40
CA TRP A 195 3.57 -7.96 -0.38
C TRP A 195 3.13 -8.81 -1.58
N ILE A 196 3.71 -8.54 -2.75
CA ILE A 196 3.61 -9.35 -3.96
C ILE A 196 5.04 -9.68 -4.37
N PHE A 197 5.38 -10.97 -4.46
CA PHE A 197 6.71 -11.44 -4.80
C PHE A 197 6.76 -11.92 -6.24
N PHE A 198 7.86 -11.62 -6.93
CA PHE A 198 8.08 -12.03 -8.32
C PHE A 198 9.00 -13.23 -8.42
N GLU A 199 8.79 -14.11 -9.39
CA GLU A 199 9.67 -15.26 -9.65
C GLU A 199 11.06 -14.79 -10.08
N GLN A 200 11.10 -13.76 -10.94
CA GLN A 200 12.30 -13.09 -11.42
C GLN A 200 12.16 -11.58 -11.25
N PRO A 201 13.27 -10.84 -11.18
CA PRO A 201 13.19 -9.38 -11.09
C PRO A 201 12.38 -8.78 -12.25
N LEU A 202 11.41 -7.94 -11.93
CA LEU A 202 10.58 -7.22 -12.90
C LEU A 202 10.99 -5.74 -13.01
N PRO A 203 10.81 -5.07 -14.16
CA PRO A 203 10.91 -3.62 -14.24
C PRO A 203 10.05 -2.95 -13.17
N ALA A 204 10.62 -2.03 -12.40
CA ALA A 204 9.91 -1.34 -11.32
C ALA A 204 8.66 -0.59 -11.83
N SER A 205 8.70 -0.07 -13.06
CA SER A 205 7.55 0.54 -13.73
C SER A 205 6.40 -0.46 -13.93
N LYS A 206 6.71 -1.67 -14.38
CA LYS A 206 5.72 -2.75 -14.58
C LYS A 206 5.10 -3.20 -13.25
N ALA A 207 5.93 -3.45 -12.23
CA ALA A 207 5.47 -3.81 -10.89
C ALA A 207 4.54 -2.73 -10.30
N ARG A 208 4.91 -1.46 -10.43
CA ARG A 208 4.11 -0.34 -9.96
C ARG A 208 2.82 -0.16 -10.76
N ARG A 209 2.87 -0.42 -12.07
CA ARG A 209 1.66 -0.41 -12.91
C ARG A 209 0.66 -1.44 -12.41
N LEU A 210 1.10 -2.67 -12.13
CA LEU A 210 0.25 -3.71 -11.53
C LEU A 210 -0.36 -3.21 -10.21
N GLY A 211 0.44 -2.69 -9.29
CA GLY A 211 -0.05 -2.17 -8.01
C GLY A 211 -1.05 -1.03 -8.15
N ASN A 212 -0.80 -0.09 -9.07
CA ASN A 212 -1.72 1.03 -9.35
C ASN A 212 -3.05 0.55 -9.94
N MET A 213 -3.02 -0.44 -10.83
CA MET A 213 -4.23 -1.03 -11.42
C MET A 213 -5.07 -1.73 -10.35
N ILE A 214 -4.44 -2.54 -9.48
CA ILE A 214 -5.13 -3.18 -8.35
C ILE A 214 -5.74 -2.12 -7.43
N LEU A 215 -4.99 -1.06 -7.09
CA LEU A 215 -5.47 0.02 -6.23
C LEU A 215 -6.65 0.77 -6.85
N THR A 216 -6.60 1.01 -8.17
CA THR A 216 -7.69 1.64 -8.92
C THR A 216 -8.95 0.79 -8.89
N GLU A 217 -8.83 -0.50 -9.19
CA GLU A 217 -9.94 -1.44 -9.17
C GLU A 217 -10.52 -1.60 -7.76
N ALA A 218 -9.67 -1.69 -6.72
CA ALA A 218 -10.11 -1.75 -5.34
C ALA A 218 -10.94 -0.51 -4.96
N THR A 219 -10.51 0.67 -5.42
CA THR A 219 -11.26 1.91 -5.24
C THR A 219 -12.60 1.86 -5.97
N GLU A 220 -12.64 1.33 -7.18
CA GLU A 220 -13.86 1.24 -7.99
C GLU A 220 -14.88 0.28 -7.41
N ARG A 221 -14.44 -0.89 -6.92
CA ARG A 221 -15.34 -1.90 -6.36
C ARG A 221 -15.91 -1.53 -5.00
N TYR A 222 -15.06 -1.02 -4.14
CA TYR A 222 -15.44 -0.85 -2.73
C TYR A 222 -15.87 0.59 -2.39
N GLY A 223 -15.78 1.54 -3.32
CA GLY A 223 -16.34 2.91 -3.23
C GLY A 223 -15.97 3.75 -2.01
N ARG A 224 -15.49 3.09 -0.95
CA ARG A 224 -15.14 3.68 0.35
C ARG A 224 -13.64 3.77 0.60
N MET A 225 -12.80 3.22 -0.29
CA MET A 225 -11.37 3.40 -0.20
C MET A 225 -11.02 4.86 -0.48
N ASN A 226 -10.67 5.58 0.57
CA ASN A 226 -10.45 7.02 0.48
C ASN A 226 -8.98 7.41 0.31
N PHE A 227 -8.10 6.43 0.08
CA PHE A 227 -6.64 6.59 -0.01
C PHE A 227 -5.96 7.10 1.28
N LYS A 228 -6.69 7.33 2.36
CA LYS A 228 -6.13 7.91 3.60
C LYS A 228 -5.15 6.97 4.28
N SER A 229 -5.37 5.65 4.22
CA SER A 229 -4.43 4.68 4.79
C SER A 229 -3.34 4.25 3.81
N TYR A 230 -3.56 4.34 2.49
CA TYR A 230 -2.52 4.05 1.50
C TYR A 230 -1.47 5.17 1.50
N ASP A 231 -0.21 4.84 1.84
CA ASP A 231 0.90 5.79 1.81
C ASP A 231 1.67 5.68 0.48
N ARG A 232 2.18 4.51 0.12
CA ARG A 232 3.01 4.32 -1.08
C ARG A 232 3.23 2.87 -1.48
N PHE A 233 3.90 2.70 -2.61
CA PHE A 233 4.51 1.44 -3.01
C PHE A 233 6.03 1.42 -2.73
N PHE A 234 6.58 0.22 -2.54
CA PHE A 234 8.01 -0.06 -2.61
C PHE A 234 8.26 -1.08 -3.73
N PRO A 235 8.90 -0.69 -4.84
CA PRO A 235 9.44 0.65 -5.13
C PRO A 235 8.33 1.67 -5.41
N ASN A 236 8.57 2.96 -5.08
CA ASN A 236 7.67 4.05 -5.46
C ASN A 236 8.15 4.85 -6.67
N GLN A 237 9.19 4.40 -7.32
CA GLN A 237 9.84 5.03 -8.47
C GLN A 237 9.99 4.02 -9.60
N ASP A 238 9.87 4.47 -10.85
CA ASP A 238 10.06 3.63 -12.04
C ASP A 238 11.54 3.44 -12.36
N ARG A 239 12.37 4.42 -11.95
CA ARG A 239 13.81 4.43 -12.17
C ARG A 239 14.55 4.86 -10.92
N LEU A 240 15.71 4.28 -10.74
CA LEU A 240 16.59 4.66 -9.64
C LEU A 240 17.10 6.10 -9.86
N PRO A 241 16.98 7.00 -8.86
CA PRO A 241 17.55 8.32 -8.95
C PRO A 241 19.08 8.27 -9.12
N GLU A 242 19.64 9.17 -9.92
CA GLU A 242 21.07 9.23 -10.12
C GLU A 242 21.80 9.49 -8.78
N GLY A 243 22.77 8.65 -8.44
CA GLY A 243 23.47 8.67 -7.15
C GLY A 243 22.61 8.33 -5.93
N GLY A 244 21.31 8.07 -6.10
CA GLY A 244 20.39 7.74 -5.03
C GLY A 244 20.25 6.24 -4.77
N PHE A 245 19.48 5.90 -3.73
CA PHE A 245 19.24 4.50 -3.33
C PHE A 245 17.82 4.03 -3.71
N GLY A 246 16.92 4.94 -4.10
CA GLY A 246 15.50 4.65 -4.16
C GLY A 246 14.84 4.77 -2.77
N ASN A 247 13.59 4.34 -2.68
CA ASN A 247 12.89 4.30 -1.39
C ASN A 247 13.18 2.99 -0.64
N LEU A 248 13.12 3.11 0.68
CA LEU A 248 13.44 2.08 1.64
C LEU A 248 12.17 1.46 2.21
N VAL A 249 12.11 0.13 2.27
CA VAL A 249 11.14 -0.61 3.08
C VAL A 249 11.86 -1.28 4.27
N ALA A 250 11.30 -1.12 5.48
CA ALA A 250 11.75 -1.85 6.65
C ALA A 250 11.33 -3.31 6.52
N LEU A 251 12.23 -4.24 6.86
CA LEU A 251 11.96 -5.66 6.71
C LEU A 251 11.08 -6.21 7.83
N PRO A 252 10.23 -7.22 7.54
CA PRO A 252 9.37 -7.87 8.53
C PRO A 252 10.13 -8.77 9.49
N LEU A 253 9.42 -9.34 10.45
CA LEU A 253 9.89 -10.32 11.43
C LEU A 253 11.02 -9.84 12.35
N GLN A 254 11.17 -8.52 12.55
CA GLN A 254 12.10 -7.99 13.53
C GLN A 254 11.79 -8.54 14.92
N GLY A 255 12.80 -9.11 15.58
CA GLY A 255 12.61 -9.96 16.74
C GLY A 255 11.89 -9.31 17.93
N LYS A 256 12.12 -8.02 18.22
CA LYS A 256 11.42 -7.31 19.31
C LYS A 256 9.95 -7.08 18.93
N ALA A 257 9.68 -6.49 17.77
CA ALA A 257 8.32 -6.20 17.31
C ALA A 257 7.48 -7.49 17.14
N ARG A 258 8.11 -8.57 16.68
CA ARG A 258 7.46 -9.88 16.54
C ARG A 258 6.96 -10.44 17.87
N LYS A 259 7.70 -10.24 18.96
CA LYS A 259 7.25 -10.64 20.32
C LYS A 259 6.04 -9.86 20.81
N GLU A 260 5.81 -8.68 20.26
CA GLU A 260 4.67 -7.82 20.51
C GLU A 260 3.50 -8.08 19.53
N GLY A 261 3.62 -9.10 18.64
CA GLY A 261 2.63 -9.43 17.62
C GLY A 261 2.63 -8.48 16.42
N ASN A 262 3.69 -7.67 16.27
CA ASN A 262 3.89 -6.73 15.17
C ASN A 262 5.03 -7.18 14.25
N SER A 263 5.14 -6.59 13.05
CA SER A 263 6.13 -6.99 12.04
C SER A 263 6.00 -8.49 11.69
N VAL A 264 4.78 -8.98 11.58
CA VAL A 264 4.42 -10.39 11.36
C VAL A 264 3.39 -10.54 10.25
N PHE A 265 3.43 -11.66 9.54
CA PHE A 265 2.41 -12.00 8.57
C PHE A 265 1.13 -12.44 9.26
N VAL A 266 0.02 -12.03 8.70
CA VAL A 266 -1.33 -12.26 9.23
C VAL A 266 -2.26 -12.71 8.10
N ASP A 267 -3.33 -13.40 8.47
CA ASP A 267 -4.41 -13.74 7.56
C ASP A 267 -5.35 -12.52 7.30
N GLU A 268 -6.40 -12.73 6.54
CA GLU A 268 -7.40 -11.70 6.22
C GLU A 268 -8.27 -11.28 7.41
N ASN A 269 -8.27 -12.05 8.48
CA ASN A 269 -8.86 -11.67 9.75
C ASN A 269 -7.87 -10.94 10.66
N PHE A 270 -6.68 -10.65 10.12
CA PHE A 270 -5.55 -10.06 10.86
C PHE A 270 -5.07 -10.92 12.03
N MET A 271 -5.31 -12.24 11.96
CA MET A 271 -4.78 -13.21 12.91
C MET A 271 -3.37 -13.60 12.51
N VAL A 272 -2.47 -13.61 13.48
CA VAL A 272 -1.05 -13.93 13.26
C VAL A 272 -0.90 -15.41 12.91
N TYR A 273 -0.21 -15.74 11.83
CA TYR A 273 0.15 -17.14 11.53
C TYR A 273 1.01 -17.71 12.65
N GLU A 274 0.64 -18.87 13.16
CA GLU A 274 1.31 -19.51 14.29
C GLU A 274 2.80 -19.77 13.99
N ASN A 275 3.10 -20.23 12.79
CA ASN A 275 4.46 -20.44 12.33
C ASN A 275 4.80 -19.56 11.13
N GLN A 276 5.41 -18.42 11.40
CA GLN A 276 5.82 -17.45 10.38
C GLN A 276 6.81 -18.03 9.36
N TRP A 277 7.64 -18.99 9.78
CA TRP A 277 8.68 -19.56 8.91
C TRP A 277 8.10 -20.57 7.90
N TYR A 278 7.15 -21.38 8.32
CA TYR A 278 6.40 -22.23 7.39
C TYR A 278 5.59 -21.40 6.42
N PHE A 279 4.94 -20.37 6.90
CA PHE A 279 4.24 -19.44 6.04
C PHE A 279 5.16 -18.85 4.96
N LEU A 280 6.38 -18.40 5.31
CA LEU A 280 7.33 -17.86 4.34
C LEU A 280 7.78 -18.89 3.29
N LEU A 281 7.82 -20.19 3.63
CA LEU A 281 8.15 -21.24 2.67
C LEU A 281 7.02 -21.49 1.65
N GLU A 282 5.78 -21.21 2.03
CA GLU A 282 4.59 -21.41 1.19
C GLU A 282 4.24 -20.15 0.36
N ILE A 283 5.03 -19.09 0.46
CA ILE A 283 4.82 -17.87 -0.32
C ILE A 283 4.96 -18.17 -1.81
N GLU A 284 3.86 -17.98 -2.52
CA GLU A 284 3.81 -18.05 -3.98
C GLU A 284 4.36 -16.79 -4.61
N ARG A 285 5.00 -16.95 -5.76
CA ARG A 285 5.54 -15.86 -6.57
C ARG A 285 4.82 -15.81 -7.90
N ILE A 286 4.64 -14.59 -8.41
CA ILE A 286 4.01 -14.40 -9.71
C ILE A 286 5.05 -14.25 -10.80
N SER A 287 4.84 -14.93 -11.94
CA SER A 287 5.71 -14.82 -13.10
C SER A 287 5.49 -13.52 -13.88
N GLU A 288 6.50 -13.07 -14.61
CA GLU A 288 6.37 -11.90 -15.51
C GLU A 288 5.27 -12.09 -16.54
N MET A 289 5.14 -13.27 -17.13
CA MET A 289 4.10 -13.59 -18.09
C MET A 289 2.69 -13.47 -17.50
N ALA A 290 2.49 -13.91 -16.25
CA ALA A 290 1.21 -13.73 -15.57
C ALA A 290 0.91 -12.25 -15.29
N VAL A 291 1.90 -11.46 -14.90
CA VAL A 291 1.77 -10.00 -14.75
C VAL A 291 1.37 -9.36 -16.06
N ASP A 292 2.03 -9.69 -17.17
CA ASP A 292 1.70 -9.14 -18.50
C ASP A 292 0.26 -9.51 -18.92
N ALA A 293 -0.16 -10.75 -18.69
CA ALA A 293 -1.53 -11.18 -18.97
C ALA A 293 -2.57 -10.40 -18.14
N ILE A 294 -2.29 -10.15 -16.86
CA ILE A 294 -3.17 -9.35 -15.98
C ILE A 294 -3.22 -7.91 -16.45
N LEU A 295 -2.08 -7.29 -16.73
CA LEU A 295 -2.01 -5.93 -17.22
C LEU A 295 -2.79 -5.77 -18.53
N ALA A 296 -2.61 -6.67 -19.48
CA ALA A 296 -3.34 -6.65 -20.75
C ALA A 296 -4.86 -6.85 -20.59
N LYS A 297 -5.28 -7.72 -19.68
CA LYS A 297 -6.70 -8.02 -19.42
C LYS A 297 -7.44 -6.87 -18.74
N HIS A 298 -6.77 -6.17 -17.84
CA HIS A 298 -7.39 -5.15 -16.97
C HIS A 298 -6.94 -3.72 -17.29
N GLU A 299 -6.31 -3.50 -18.46
CA GLU A 299 -5.88 -2.18 -18.89
C GLU A 299 -7.07 -1.25 -19.05
N THR A 300 -7.18 -0.29 -18.15
CA THR A 300 -8.17 0.80 -18.24
C THR A 300 -7.46 2.08 -18.66
N ALA A 301 -8.10 2.88 -19.50
CA ALA A 301 -7.53 4.11 -20.07
C ALA A 301 -7.16 5.20 -19.03
N SER A 302 -7.41 4.96 -17.75
CA SER A 302 -7.27 5.94 -16.67
C SER A 302 -6.72 5.29 -15.40
N GLU A 303 -5.41 5.02 -15.37
CA GLU A 303 -4.73 4.63 -14.15
C GLU A 303 -4.43 5.88 -13.30
N LEU A 304 -4.92 5.88 -12.04
CA LEU A 304 -4.56 6.91 -11.08
C LEU A 304 -3.04 6.90 -10.86
N GLY A 305 -2.35 7.94 -11.31
CA GLY A 305 -0.94 8.17 -10.98
C GLY A 305 0.09 7.78 -12.01
N GLU A 306 -0.26 7.26 -13.19
CA GLU A 306 0.71 7.13 -14.27
C GLU A 306 0.75 8.37 -15.18
N LEU A 307 1.96 8.87 -15.44
CA LEU A 307 2.21 9.65 -16.64
C LEU A 307 2.11 8.69 -17.81
N SER A 308 1.31 9.01 -18.81
CA SER A 308 1.42 8.41 -20.12
C SER A 308 2.80 8.77 -20.71
N THR A 309 3.84 8.09 -20.22
CA THR A 309 5.07 7.99 -20.96
C THR A 309 4.76 7.01 -22.05
N THR A 310 4.66 7.53 -23.30
CA THR A 310 4.65 6.78 -24.56
C THR A 310 4.69 5.27 -24.32
N SER A 311 3.51 4.69 -24.05
CA SER A 311 3.38 3.24 -24.07
C SER A 311 3.69 2.85 -25.52
N GLU A 312 4.44 1.79 -25.69
CA GLU A 312 4.54 1.06 -26.97
C GLU A 312 3.20 0.41 -27.38
N SER A 313 2.08 0.89 -26.81
CA SER A 313 0.74 0.51 -27.25
C SER A 313 0.56 1.02 -28.67
N LYS A 314 0.30 0.10 -29.54
CA LYS A 314 0.03 0.38 -30.96
C LYS A 314 -1.10 1.42 -31.01
N PRO A 315 -0.96 2.53 -31.75
CA PRO A 315 -1.92 3.65 -31.75
C PRO A 315 -3.36 3.25 -32.17
N TRP A 316 -3.56 2.04 -32.69
CA TRP A 316 -4.85 1.49 -33.12
C TRP A 316 -5.52 0.54 -32.12
N GLU A 317 -4.87 0.23 -31.00
CA GLU A 317 -5.43 -0.54 -29.87
C GLU A 317 -5.91 0.44 -28.81
N THR A 318 -7.14 0.93 -28.93
CA THR A 318 -7.75 1.81 -27.94
C THR A 318 -8.39 0.94 -26.85
N PRO A 319 -7.98 1.02 -25.58
CA PRO A 319 -8.68 0.35 -24.48
C PRO A 319 -10.12 0.87 -24.43
N VAL A 320 -11.09 -0.03 -24.33
CA VAL A 320 -12.49 0.37 -24.16
C VAL A 320 -12.67 0.84 -22.71
N PRO A 321 -12.84 2.15 -22.46
CA PRO A 321 -13.08 2.63 -21.10
C PRO A 321 -14.37 2.02 -20.57
N GLN A 322 -14.41 1.62 -19.30
CA GLN A 322 -15.66 1.25 -18.65
C GLN A 322 -16.57 2.48 -18.62
N LYS A 323 -17.53 2.48 -19.54
CA LYS A 323 -18.42 3.62 -19.74
C LYS A 323 -19.35 3.74 -18.56
N ILE A 324 -19.34 4.92 -17.89
CA ILE A 324 -20.38 5.30 -16.95
C ILE A 324 -21.67 5.40 -17.74
N SER A 325 -22.74 4.83 -17.23
CA SER A 325 -24.07 4.82 -17.85
C SER A 325 -25.09 5.53 -16.98
N HIS A 326 -26.22 5.89 -17.55
CA HIS A 326 -27.33 6.51 -16.80
C HIS A 326 -27.74 5.73 -15.54
N ASN A 327 -27.66 4.39 -15.58
CA ASN A 327 -28.04 3.52 -14.45
C ASN A 327 -27.05 3.57 -13.29
N ASP A 328 -25.89 4.19 -13.46
CA ASP A 328 -24.88 4.37 -12.41
C ASP A 328 -25.19 5.54 -11.47
N PHE A 329 -26.24 6.31 -11.78
CA PHE A 329 -26.66 7.51 -11.04
C PHE A 329 -28.03 7.31 -10.39
N PRO A 330 -28.32 8.02 -9.26
CA PRO A 330 -29.68 8.13 -8.76
C PRO A 330 -30.57 8.92 -9.73
N ALA A 331 -31.86 8.75 -9.66
CA ALA A 331 -32.83 9.37 -10.60
C ALA A 331 -32.78 10.91 -10.63
N ASN A 332 -32.46 11.55 -9.53
CA ASN A 332 -32.39 13.01 -9.41
C ASN A 332 -31.39 13.44 -8.31
N PRO A 333 -30.08 13.37 -8.57
CA PRO A 333 -29.07 13.76 -7.61
C PRO A 333 -29.16 15.23 -7.23
N VAL A 334 -28.83 15.53 -5.97
CA VAL A 334 -28.81 16.88 -5.43
C VAL A 334 -27.37 17.35 -5.29
N LEU A 335 -27.05 18.48 -5.87
CA LEU A 335 -25.81 19.20 -5.68
C LEU A 335 -26.03 20.32 -4.67
N ILE A 336 -25.36 20.25 -3.52
CA ILE A 336 -25.50 21.27 -2.46
C ILE A 336 -24.29 22.19 -2.53
N ARG A 337 -24.50 23.41 -3.00
CA ARG A 337 -23.48 24.45 -3.07
C ARG A 337 -23.40 25.19 -1.73
N SER A 338 -22.22 25.15 -1.09
CA SER A 338 -21.92 25.87 0.15
C SER A 338 -20.47 26.36 0.14
N ASN A 339 -19.70 26.17 1.24
CA ASN A 339 -18.24 26.37 1.23
C ASN A 339 -17.52 25.39 0.30
N MET A 340 -18.09 24.21 0.09
CA MET A 340 -17.72 23.23 -0.92
C MET A 340 -18.96 22.80 -1.70
N LEU A 341 -18.79 21.97 -2.72
CA LEU A 341 -19.87 21.29 -3.41
C LEU A 341 -20.08 19.93 -2.74
N TYR A 342 -21.21 19.75 -2.05
CA TYR A 342 -21.58 18.52 -1.38
C TYR A 342 -22.54 17.71 -2.24
N ILE A 343 -22.26 16.42 -2.39
CA ILE A 343 -23.07 15.49 -3.17
C ILE A 343 -23.39 14.28 -2.28
N PRO A 344 -24.66 14.07 -1.90
CA PRO A 344 -25.09 12.86 -1.19
C PRO A 344 -24.82 11.61 -2.05
N LEU A 345 -24.25 10.56 -1.44
CA LEU A 345 -23.78 9.38 -2.18
C LEU A 345 -24.85 8.32 -2.41
N GLN A 346 -26.03 8.48 -1.83
CA GLN A 346 -27.11 7.49 -1.94
C GLN A 346 -27.55 7.31 -3.40
N GLY A 347 -27.47 6.07 -3.89
CA GLY A 347 -27.89 5.70 -5.25
C GLY A 347 -26.81 5.88 -6.34
N PHE A 348 -25.65 6.40 -6.00
CA PHE A 348 -24.51 6.42 -6.93
C PHE A 348 -23.77 5.09 -6.94
N SER A 349 -23.39 4.62 -8.12
CA SER A 349 -22.47 3.47 -8.23
C SER A 349 -21.05 3.85 -7.77
N ALA A 350 -20.27 2.83 -7.37
CA ALA A 350 -18.88 3.03 -7.00
C ALA A 350 -18.05 3.68 -8.13
N LYS A 351 -18.37 3.39 -9.39
CA LYS A 351 -17.71 3.99 -10.57
C LYS A 351 -17.88 5.51 -10.62
N VAL A 352 -19.10 5.99 -10.38
CA VAL A 352 -19.38 7.43 -10.39
C VAL A 352 -18.72 8.10 -9.21
N ILE A 353 -18.79 7.51 -8.02
CA ILE A 353 -18.11 8.04 -6.82
C ILE A 353 -16.63 8.22 -7.07
N ASN A 354 -15.98 7.26 -7.71
CA ASN A 354 -14.57 7.35 -8.07
C ASN A 354 -14.30 8.42 -9.12
N HIS A 355 -15.18 8.54 -10.09
CA HIS A 355 -15.05 9.61 -11.08
C HIS A 355 -15.16 10.99 -10.44
N LEU A 356 -16.07 11.17 -9.49
CA LEU A 356 -16.20 12.41 -8.70
C LEU A 356 -14.90 12.71 -7.91
N LYS A 357 -14.30 11.70 -7.27
CA LYS A 357 -12.99 11.85 -6.61
C LYS A 357 -11.90 12.27 -7.59
N ARG A 358 -11.89 11.71 -8.80
CA ARG A 358 -10.90 12.06 -9.84
C ARG A 358 -11.06 13.49 -10.34
N ILE A 359 -12.29 14.01 -10.46
CA ILE A 359 -12.55 15.41 -10.81
C ILE A 359 -11.83 16.37 -9.85
N ALA A 360 -11.77 16.02 -8.57
CA ALA A 360 -11.09 16.83 -7.54
C ALA A 360 -9.65 16.37 -7.26
N SER A 361 -9.04 15.60 -8.16
CA SER A 361 -7.70 15.07 -7.97
C SER A 361 -6.80 15.46 -9.16
N PHE A 362 -5.54 15.77 -8.87
CA PHE A 362 -4.57 16.11 -9.89
C PHE A 362 -3.18 15.58 -9.58
N LYS A 363 -2.38 15.40 -10.64
CA LYS A 363 -1.00 14.96 -10.52
C LYS A 363 -0.18 16.03 -9.80
N ASN A 364 0.57 15.63 -8.77
CA ASN A 364 1.42 16.55 -8.03
C ASN A 364 2.62 17.01 -8.90
N PRO A 365 2.67 18.27 -9.32
CA PRO A 365 3.78 18.74 -10.19
C PRO A 365 5.14 18.59 -9.54
N GLU A 366 5.24 18.77 -8.22
CA GLU A 366 6.49 18.64 -7.48
C GLU A 366 7.01 17.19 -7.53
N PHE A 367 6.13 16.21 -7.36
CA PHE A 367 6.51 14.79 -7.46
C PHE A 367 7.15 14.50 -8.82
N TYR A 368 6.48 14.90 -9.90
CA TYR A 368 6.93 14.60 -11.26
C TYR A 368 8.14 15.43 -11.67
N ALA A 369 8.24 16.70 -11.22
CA ALA A 369 9.43 17.51 -11.44
C ALA A 369 10.66 16.87 -10.76
N ARG A 370 10.51 16.42 -9.51
CA ARG A 370 11.60 15.73 -8.80
C ARG A 370 11.95 14.39 -9.44
N GLN A 371 10.93 13.62 -9.86
CA GLN A 371 11.17 12.36 -10.58
C GLN A 371 11.93 12.59 -11.90
N GLY A 372 11.54 13.59 -12.68
CA GLY A 372 12.24 13.97 -13.93
C GLY A 372 13.69 14.41 -13.69
N MET A 373 13.94 15.10 -12.59
CA MET A 373 15.30 15.49 -12.17
C MET A 373 16.05 14.36 -11.43
N ARG A 374 15.48 13.17 -11.32
CA ARG A 374 16.02 12.02 -10.59
C ARG A 374 16.33 12.33 -9.11
N LEU A 375 15.55 13.23 -8.51
CA LEU A 375 15.64 13.57 -7.10
C LEU A 375 14.74 12.67 -6.27
N SER A 376 15.01 12.60 -4.95
CA SER A 376 14.16 11.84 -4.02
C SER A 376 12.73 12.41 -4.00
N THR A 377 11.73 11.53 -4.12
CA THR A 377 10.30 11.85 -4.00
C THR A 377 9.74 11.43 -2.63
N TYR A 378 10.62 11.15 -1.68
CA TYR A 378 10.24 10.78 -0.32
C TYR A 378 9.31 11.83 0.32
N ASN A 379 8.22 11.41 0.91
CA ASN A 379 7.15 12.23 1.49
C ASN A 379 6.42 13.19 0.52
N ILE A 380 6.54 12.98 -0.79
CA ILE A 380 5.80 13.76 -1.78
C ILE A 380 4.76 12.86 -2.43
N PRO A 381 3.45 13.09 -2.23
CA PRO A 381 2.42 12.28 -2.84
C PRO A 381 2.40 12.50 -4.36
N ARG A 382 2.12 11.45 -5.12
CA ARG A 382 2.01 11.53 -6.60
C ARG A 382 0.77 12.27 -7.06
N ILE A 383 -0.32 12.10 -6.30
CA ILE A 383 -1.63 12.67 -6.57
C ILE A 383 -2.03 13.50 -5.36
N ILE A 384 -2.55 14.66 -5.63
CA ILE A 384 -3.20 15.51 -4.64
C ILE A 384 -4.71 15.33 -4.85
N SER A 385 -5.41 14.83 -3.83
CA SER A 385 -6.86 14.75 -3.80
C SER A 385 -7.42 15.89 -2.95
N CYS A 386 -8.30 16.67 -3.54
CA CYS A 386 -9.02 17.74 -2.86
C CYS A 386 -10.47 17.34 -2.53
N ALA A 387 -10.86 16.09 -2.83
CA ALA A 387 -12.14 15.54 -2.41
C ALA A 387 -12.07 15.14 -0.93
N ASP A 388 -13.12 15.47 -0.18
CA ASP A 388 -13.31 14.97 1.17
C ASP A 388 -14.54 14.04 1.23
N MET A 389 -14.41 12.91 1.97
CA MET A 389 -15.44 11.89 2.05
C MET A 389 -16.06 11.90 3.43
N GLY A 390 -17.35 12.23 3.50
CA GLY A 390 -18.16 11.95 4.67
C GLY A 390 -18.76 10.53 4.63
N ASP A 391 -19.55 10.18 5.64
CA ASP A 391 -20.22 8.87 5.69
C ASP A 391 -21.23 8.69 4.56
N ASP A 392 -21.99 9.75 4.24
CA ASP A 392 -23.10 9.73 3.29
C ASP A 392 -22.96 10.74 2.14
N TYR A 393 -21.84 11.44 2.04
CA TYR A 393 -21.61 12.45 1.02
C TYR A 393 -20.13 12.55 0.59
N ILE A 394 -19.92 13.11 -0.59
CA ILE A 394 -18.61 13.60 -1.03
C ILE A 394 -18.64 15.12 -1.09
N ALA A 395 -17.59 15.76 -0.59
CA ALA A 395 -17.36 17.19 -0.71
C ALA A 395 -16.25 17.45 -1.71
N LEU A 396 -16.54 18.26 -2.71
CA LEU A 396 -15.61 18.66 -3.76
C LEU A 396 -15.34 20.17 -3.68
N PRO A 397 -14.15 20.65 -4.07
CA PRO A 397 -13.92 22.07 -4.26
C PRO A 397 -14.99 22.69 -5.18
N ARG A 398 -15.43 23.91 -4.89
CA ARG A 398 -16.45 24.61 -5.70
C ARG A 398 -16.10 24.71 -7.18
N GLY A 399 -14.81 24.83 -7.51
CA GLY A 399 -14.35 24.85 -8.88
C GLY A 399 -14.56 23.56 -9.67
N CYS A 400 -14.98 22.47 -9.02
CA CYS A 400 -15.32 21.21 -9.66
C CYS A 400 -16.77 21.13 -10.15
N GLU A 401 -17.61 22.15 -9.86
CA GLU A 401 -19.04 22.13 -10.16
C GLU A 401 -19.32 21.94 -11.66
N ASP A 402 -18.65 22.70 -12.53
CA ASP A 402 -18.84 22.59 -13.98
C ASP A 402 -18.51 21.19 -14.51
N ALA A 403 -17.46 20.55 -13.98
CA ALA A 403 -17.10 19.20 -14.36
C ALA A 403 -18.10 18.15 -13.86
N VAL A 404 -18.68 18.34 -12.68
CA VAL A 404 -19.74 17.49 -12.15
C VAL A 404 -21.02 17.63 -12.98
N VAL A 405 -21.40 18.86 -13.30
CA VAL A 405 -22.56 19.14 -14.18
C VAL A 405 -22.36 18.50 -15.54
N ALA A 406 -21.20 18.68 -16.17
CA ALA A 406 -20.88 18.05 -17.45
C ALA A 406 -20.97 16.51 -17.40
N LEU A 407 -20.56 15.89 -16.29
CA LEU A 407 -20.71 14.46 -16.08
C LEU A 407 -22.18 14.02 -16.04
N LEU A 408 -23.03 14.75 -15.32
CA LEU A 408 -24.45 14.45 -15.19
C LEU A 408 -25.19 14.66 -16.54
N GLU A 409 -24.97 15.79 -17.19
CA GLU A 409 -25.57 16.12 -18.50
C GLU A 409 -25.11 15.17 -19.60
N GLY A 410 -23.82 14.81 -19.63
CA GLY A 410 -23.25 13.85 -20.59
C GLY A 410 -23.84 12.44 -20.45
N ASN A 411 -24.40 12.10 -19.28
CA ASN A 411 -25.10 10.83 -19.04
C ASN A 411 -26.63 11.00 -18.98
N GLN A 412 -27.16 12.18 -19.38
CA GLN A 412 -28.58 12.49 -19.43
C GLN A 412 -29.29 12.34 -18.06
N VAL A 413 -28.61 12.69 -16.98
CA VAL A 413 -29.11 12.62 -15.60
C VAL A 413 -29.66 13.99 -15.23
N ALA A 414 -30.95 14.05 -14.91
CA ALA A 414 -31.55 15.24 -14.35
C ALA A 414 -31.06 15.45 -12.91
N TYR A 415 -30.70 16.67 -12.54
CA TYR A 415 -30.16 16.99 -11.22
C TYR A 415 -30.81 18.28 -10.66
N ARG A 416 -30.63 18.50 -9.36
CA ARG A 416 -31.09 19.71 -8.67
C ARG A 416 -29.89 20.33 -7.93
N VAL A 417 -29.83 21.68 -7.99
CA VAL A 417 -28.84 22.45 -7.22
C VAL A 417 -29.56 23.16 -6.05
N GLU A 418 -29.06 22.93 -4.84
CA GLU A 418 -29.45 23.65 -3.65
C GLU A 418 -28.33 24.61 -3.26
N ASP A 419 -28.62 25.93 -3.33
CA ASP A 419 -27.64 26.93 -2.93
C ASP A 419 -27.83 27.25 -1.43
N LYS A 420 -26.79 26.84 -0.65
CA LYS A 420 -26.66 27.10 0.79
C LYS A 420 -25.43 27.95 1.07
N THR A 421 -25.03 28.79 0.10
CA THR A 421 -23.87 29.66 0.24
C THR A 421 -24.15 30.74 1.27
N ASN A 422 -23.22 30.94 2.21
CA ASN A 422 -23.26 32.08 3.10
C ASN A 422 -22.60 33.27 2.39
N TYR A 423 -23.40 34.26 2.07
CA TYR A 423 -22.94 35.47 1.36
C TYR A 423 -22.29 36.50 2.31
N GLY A 424 -22.35 36.29 3.62
CA GLY A 424 -21.83 37.23 4.61
C GLY A 424 -22.60 38.56 4.63
N GLU A 425 -22.04 39.52 5.32
CA GLU A 425 -22.57 40.90 5.36
C GLU A 425 -21.75 41.79 4.39
N ASN A 426 -22.46 42.75 3.75
CA ASN A 426 -21.78 43.72 2.89
C ASN A 426 -20.91 44.65 3.75
N ILE A 427 -19.62 44.68 3.46
CA ILE A 427 -18.68 45.62 4.08
C ILE A 427 -18.14 46.58 3.03
N THR A 428 -17.96 47.84 3.44
CA THR A 428 -17.30 48.83 2.58
C THR A 428 -15.79 48.79 2.91
N VAL A 429 -14.97 48.42 1.95
CA VAL A 429 -13.52 48.35 2.11
C VAL A 429 -12.83 49.18 1.03
N GLU A 430 -11.74 49.84 1.39
CA GLU A 430 -10.89 50.57 0.50
C GLU A 430 -9.48 49.92 0.50
N PHE A 431 -8.97 49.55 -0.68
CA PHE A 431 -7.64 49.01 -0.80
C PHE A 431 -6.62 50.16 -0.82
N LYS A 432 -5.83 50.29 0.25
CA LYS A 432 -4.79 51.35 0.38
C LYS A 432 -3.38 50.90 0.01
N GLY A 433 -3.21 49.68 -0.43
CA GLY A 433 -1.92 49.11 -0.83
C GLY A 433 -1.59 49.38 -2.31
N LYS A 434 -0.36 49.13 -2.69
CA LYS A 434 0.08 49.04 -4.10
C LYS A 434 0.34 47.56 -4.42
N LEU A 435 -0.18 47.10 -5.54
CA LEU A 435 0.18 45.77 -6.07
C LEU A 435 1.66 45.83 -6.52
N ARG A 436 2.38 44.73 -6.27
CA ARG A 436 3.70 44.58 -6.85
C ARG A 436 3.54 44.34 -8.34
N GLU A 437 4.32 45.03 -9.14
CA GLU A 437 4.53 44.67 -10.56
C GLU A 437 5.34 43.37 -10.57
N GLU A 438 4.87 42.34 -11.29
CA GLU A 438 5.60 41.09 -11.49
C GLU A 438 6.74 41.27 -12.48
#